data_a0fce3dfb0192fd5cd48c20d57114575
#
_entry.id   a0fce3dfb0192fd5cd48c20d57114575
#
_cell.length_a   1.000
_cell.length_b   1.000
_cell.length_c   1.000
_cell.angle_alpha   90.00
_cell.angle_beta   90.00
_cell.angle_gamma   90.00
#
_symmetry.space_group_name_H-M   'P 1'
#
loop_
_entity.id
_entity.type
_entity.pdbx_description
1 polymer ?
#
loop_
_entity_poly.entity_id
_entity_poly.type
_entity_poly.pdbx_seq_one_letter_code
_entity_poly.pdbx_strand_id
1 'polypeptide(L)'
;MSGRLITSPGPWVDPVKKAFSAAGIGIEWVRVPAARQMEMLRANVPDICAVGWFKTPEREKFAVYSHAIYQDTSMIALARADNPHLVSGRPLARTLENRNVTFLRKDGYSYGRYIDDMILKHAPRQEITTAENIGMLKILHDGLADYFFISEEEAAELIHTSGLLADTFQFIRFPDVPEGNKRYLLFSRSTDKRIVDRVDAAIVKVRGAGLTSAE
;
A
#
# COMPACT_ATOMS: atom_id res chain seq x y z
N MET A 1 -16.73 -9.59 -20.70
CA MET A 1 -16.46 -10.05 -19.32
C MET A 1 -16.09 -8.81 -18.53
N SER A 2 -16.72 -8.60 -17.39
CA SER A 2 -16.44 -7.47 -16.49
C SER A 2 -15.91 -8.03 -15.18
N GLY A 3 -14.73 -7.58 -14.75
CA GLY A 3 -14.15 -7.94 -13.47
C GLY A 3 -14.36 -6.85 -12.43
N ARG A 4 -14.49 -7.21 -11.16
CA ARG A 4 -14.56 -6.25 -10.05
C ARG A 4 -13.18 -5.94 -9.54
N LEU A 5 -12.77 -4.67 -9.63
CA LEU A 5 -11.54 -4.17 -9.00
C LEU A 5 -11.87 -3.63 -7.62
N ILE A 6 -11.44 -4.34 -6.58
CA ILE A 6 -11.59 -3.92 -5.19
C ILE A 6 -10.34 -3.16 -4.75
N THR A 7 -10.49 -1.92 -4.32
CA THR A 7 -9.36 -1.04 -4.03
C THR A 7 -9.68 0.05 -3.02
N SER A 8 -8.62 0.64 -2.48
CA SER A 8 -8.59 2.00 -1.94
C SER A 8 -7.97 2.93 -2.99
N PRO A 9 -8.25 4.24 -2.99
CA PRO A 9 -7.60 5.20 -3.88
C PRO A 9 -6.07 5.17 -3.75
N GLY A 10 -5.37 5.44 -4.86
CA GLY A 10 -3.91 5.49 -4.86
C GLY A 10 -3.33 5.74 -6.26
N PRO A 11 -2.02 6.00 -6.36
CA PRO A 11 -1.35 6.37 -7.62
C PRO A 11 -1.39 5.27 -8.69
N TRP A 12 -1.71 4.04 -8.30
CA TRP A 12 -1.86 2.89 -9.21
C TRP A 12 -3.16 2.86 -10.04
N VAL A 13 -4.14 3.74 -9.75
CA VAL A 13 -5.47 3.72 -10.42
C VAL A 13 -5.34 3.93 -11.93
N ASP A 14 -4.59 4.94 -12.39
CA ASP A 14 -4.44 5.22 -13.81
C ASP A 14 -3.63 4.15 -14.57
N PRO A 15 -2.49 3.66 -14.06
CA PRO A 15 -1.82 2.49 -14.64
C PRO A 15 -2.73 1.27 -14.81
N VAL A 16 -3.57 0.98 -13.81
CA VAL A 16 -4.50 -0.15 -13.86
C VAL A 16 -5.59 0.07 -14.92
N LYS A 17 -6.20 1.25 -14.97
CA LYS A 17 -7.19 1.59 -16.02
C LYS A 17 -6.61 1.37 -17.42
N LYS A 18 -5.39 1.87 -17.66
CA LYS A 18 -4.70 1.70 -18.94
C LYS A 18 -4.45 0.23 -19.27
N ALA A 19 -3.99 -0.57 -18.28
CA ALA A 19 -3.73 -1.99 -18.50
C ALA A 19 -5.01 -2.78 -18.82
N PHE A 20 -6.10 -2.59 -18.07
CA PHE A 20 -7.37 -3.28 -18.34
C PHE A 20 -8.01 -2.84 -19.67
N SER A 21 -7.95 -1.55 -19.98
CA SER A 21 -8.39 -1.04 -21.29
C SER A 21 -7.60 -1.68 -22.43
N ALA A 22 -6.28 -1.74 -22.34
CA ALA A 22 -5.42 -2.38 -23.34
C ALA A 22 -5.65 -3.90 -23.43
N ALA A 23 -6.04 -4.55 -22.33
CA ALA A 23 -6.46 -5.95 -22.30
C ALA A 23 -7.87 -6.17 -22.88
N GLY A 24 -8.65 -5.11 -23.16
CA GLY A 24 -10.05 -5.22 -23.63
C GLY A 24 -10.97 -5.82 -22.58
N ILE A 25 -10.72 -5.56 -21.30
CA ILE A 25 -11.50 -6.10 -20.16
C ILE A 25 -12.22 -4.94 -19.48
N GLY A 26 -13.56 -5.01 -19.42
CA GLY A 26 -14.38 -4.07 -18.65
C GLY A 26 -14.12 -4.20 -17.16
N ILE A 27 -14.12 -3.08 -16.45
CA ILE A 27 -13.86 -3.04 -15.00
C ILE A 27 -14.94 -2.25 -14.27
N GLU A 28 -15.31 -2.74 -13.10
CA GLU A 28 -16.11 -2.05 -12.11
C GLU A 28 -15.23 -1.76 -10.88
N TRP A 29 -15.13 -0.49 -10.48
CA TRP A 29 -14.38 -0.11 -9.28
C TRP A 29 -15.29 -0.19 -8.06
N VAL A 30 -14.87 -0.99 -7.08
CA VAL A 30 -15.61 -1.14 -5.82
C VAL A 30 -14.68 -0.79 -4.67
N ARG A 31 -15.09 0.17 -3.85
CA ARG A 31 -14.35 0.53 -2.64
C ARG A 31 -14.60 -0.51 -1.55
N VAL A 32 -13.55 -1.21 -1.14
CA VAL A 32 -13.61 -2.25 -0.13
C VAL A 32 -12.47 -2.04 0.88
N PRO A 33 -12.72 -2.06 2.19
CA PRO A 33 -11.68 -1.97 3.21
C PRO A 33 -10.60 -3.05 3.06
N ALA A 34 -9.36 -2.72 3.39
CA ALA A 34 -8.20 -3.58 3.16
C ALA A 34 -8.34 -4.98 3.78
N ALA A 35 -8.77 -5.07 5.04
CA ALA A 35 -9.00 -6.35 5.71
C ALA A 35 -10.04 -7.21 4.96
N ARG A 36 -11.14 -6.58 4.52
CA ARG A 36 -12.20 -7.26 3.78
C ARG A 36 -11.74 -7.74 2.40
N GLN A 37 -10.86 -7.01 1.72
CA GLN A 37 -10.25 -7.47 0.45
C GLN A 37 -9.51 -8.80 0.66
N MET A 38 -8.71 -8.90 1.72
CA MET A 38 -7.97 -10.14 2.05
C MET A 38 -8.90 -11.30 2.42
N GLU A 39 -9.98 -11.05 3.15
CA GLU A 39 -10.99 -12.07 3.43
C GLU A 39 -11.64 -12.60 2.15
N MET A 40 -12.04 -11.72 1.24
CA MET A 40 -12.65 -12.08 -0.04
C MET A 40 -11.71 -12.94 -0.90
N LEU A 41 -10.41 -12.58 -0.95
CA LEU A 41 -9.40 -13.37 -1.68
C LEU A 41 -9.18 -14.75 -1.03
N ARG A 42 -9.10 -14.83 0.30
CA ARG A 42 -9.01 -16.12 1.02
C ARG A 42 -10.24 -17.00 0.82
N ALA A 43 -11.41 -16.40 0.80
CA ALA A 43 -12.68 -17.08 0.49
C ALA A 43 -12.83 -17.45 -0.99
N ASN A 44 -11.83 -17.10 -1.82
CA ASN A 44 -11.81 -17.35 -3.27
C ASN A 44 -13.08 -16.82 -3.99
N VAL A 45 -13.55 -15.63 -3.60
CA VAL A 45 -14.74 -15.02 -4.22
C VAL A 45 -14.46 -14.82 -5.72
N PRO A 46 -15.37 -15.26 -6.62
CA PRO A 46 -15.15 -15.20 -8.05
C PRO A 46 -15.04 -13.77 -8.57
N ASP A 47 -14.28 -13.59 -9.66
CA ASP A 47 -14.20 -12.37 -10.46
C ASP A 47 -13.80 -11.10 -9.71
N ILE A 48 -13.02 -11.26 -8.62
CA ILE A 48 -12.43 -10.14 -7.91
C ILE A 48 -10.92 -10.01 -8.15
N CYS A 49 -10.47 -8.76 -8.19
CA CYS A 49 -9.07 -8.42 -8.25
C CYS A 49 -8.80 -7.27 -7.28
N ALA A 50 -7.96 -7.50 -6.27
CA ALA A 50 -7.52 -6.47 -5.34
C ALA A 50 -6.32 -5.73 -5.92
N VAL A 51 -6.31 -4.39 -5.79
CA VAL A 51 -5.37 -3.51 -6.49
C VAL A 51 -4.39 -2.86 -5.51
N GLY A 52 -3.11 -2.78 -5.90
CA GLY A 52 -2.10 -1.99 -5.18
C GLY A 52 -1.44 -2.73 -4.01
N TRP A 53 -1.41 -4.04 -4.01
CA TRP A 53 -0.88 -4.84 -2.91
C TRP A 53 0.58 -5.26 -3.11
N PHE A 54 1.32 -5.33 -2.00
CA PHE A 54 2.66 -5.90 -1.97
C PHE A 54 2.62 -7.41 -2.05
N LYS A 55 3.63 -7.99 -2.71
CA LYS A 55 3.79 -9.44 -2.82
C LYS A 55 4.38 -10.00 -1.54
N THR A 56 3.69 -10.98 -0.94
CA THR A 56 4.18 -11.72 0.22
C THR A 56 3.97 -13.22 0.04
N PRO A 57 4.84 -14.08 0.62
CA PRO A 57 4.69 -15.54 0.54
C PRO A 57 3.37 -16.05 1.11
N GLU A 58 2.83 -15.37 2.13
CA GLU A 58 1.54 -15.74 2.71
C GLU A 58 0.39 -15.54 1.71
N ARG A 59 0.38 -14.39 1.03
CA ARG A 59 -0.68 -14.05 0.06
C ARG A 59 -0.62 -14.92 -1.19
N GLU A 60 0.56 -15.37 -1.60
CA GLU A 60 0.74 -16.32 -2.71
C GLU A 60 0.02 -17.65 -2.47
N LYS A 61 -0.26 -18.01 -1.22
CA LYS A 61 -1.00 -19.24 -0.87
C LYS A 61 -2.47 -19.17 -1.28
N PHE A 62 -3.08 -17.99 -1.39
CA PHE A 62 -4.52 -17.84 -1.65
C PHE A 62 -4.88 -16.87 -2.78
N ALA A 63 -3.93 -16.18 -3.39
CA ALA A 63 -4.16 -15.26 -4.50
C ALA A 63 -3.16 -15.48 -5.64
N VAL A 64 -3.52 -15.05 -6.85
CA VAL A 64 -2.66 -15.05 -8.04
C VAL A 64 -2.20 -13.60 -8.27
N TYR A 65 -0.89 -13.40 -8.40
CA TYR A 65 -0.30 -12.09 -8.67
C TYR A 65 -0.15 -11.82 -10.16
N SER A 66 -0.40 -10.58 -10.55
CA SER A 66 0.00 -10.05 -11.87
C SER A 66 1.50 -9.74 -11.93
N HIS A 67 1.97 -9.27 -13.09
CA HIS A 67 3.16 -8.43 -13.14
C HIS A 67 2.97 -7.15 -12.31
N ALA A 68 4.08 -6.52 -11.87
CA ALA A 68 4.01 -5.28 -11.11
C ALA A 68 3.35 -4.17 -11.93
N ILE A 69 2.34 -3.51 -11.33
CA ILE A 69 1.59 -2.42 -11.96
C ILE A 69 2.17 -1.04 -11.66
N TYR A 70 2.86 -0.93 -10.53
CA TYR A 70 3.43 0.30 -10.02
C TYR A 70 4.65 -0.01 -9.15
N GLN A 71 5.54 0.94 -8.98
CA GLN A 71 6.66 0.89 -8.05
C GLN A 71 6.64 2.16 -7.22
N ASP A 72 6.47 2.00 -5.91
CA ASP A 72 6.48 3.12 -4.98
C ASP A 72 7.87 3.75 -4.89
N THR A 73 7.96 4.98 -4.43
CA THR A 73 9.17 5.49 -3.80
C THR A 73 9.39 4.82 -2.44
N SER A 74 10.43 5.22 -1.72
CA SER A 74 10.73 4.66 -0.41
C SER A 74 9.55 4.84 0.56
N MET A 75 9.32 3.84 1.39
CA MET A 75 8.38 3.97 2.51
C MET A 75 8.94 4.94 3.54
N ILE A 76 8.10 5.81 4.03
CA ILE A 76 8.37 6.74 5.12
C ILE A 76 7.52 6.40 6.35
N ALA A 77 7.86 6.94 7.51
CA ALA A 77 6.88 7.08 8.58
C ALA A 77 6.27 8.48 8.51
N LEU A 78 4.93 8.53 8.38
CA LEU A 78 4.18 9.77 8.54
C LEU A 78 3.94 10.00 10.02
N ALA A 79 4.28 11.18 10.51
CA ALA A 79 4.21 11.56 11.92
C ALA A 79 3.69 12.99 12.08
N ARG A 80 3.28 13.37 13.30
CA ARG A 80 3.02 14.79 13.60
C ARG A 80 4.32 15.57 13.63
N ALA A 81 4.29 16.79 13.11
CA ALA A 81 5.46 17.67 13.04
C ALA A 81 6.02 18.07 14.42
N ASP A 82 5.15 18.13 15.43
CA ASP A 82 5.51 18.50 16.81
C ASP A 82 6.08 17.34 17.65
N ASN A 83 6.18 16.12 17.09
CA ASN A 83 6.72 14.97 17.83
C ASN A 83 8.26 14.98 17.83
N PRO A 84 8.90 15.29 19.00
CA PRO A 84 10.36 15.42 19.07
C PRO A 84 11.09 14.07 19.09
N HIS A 85 10.38 12.98 19.25
CA HIS A 85 10.95 11.63 19.37
C HIS A 85 11.18 10.96 18.01
N LEU A 86 10.61 11.51 16.93
CA LEU A 86 10.74 11.00 15.57
C LEU A 86 11.65 11.92 14.76
N VAL A 87 12.80 11.40 14.37
CA VAL A 87 13.86 12.15 13.68
C VAL A 87 14.18 11.50 12.34
N SER A 88 13.97 12.25 11.25
CA SER A 88 14.33 11.83 9.89
C SER A 88 15.84 11.64 9.72
N GLY A 89 16.24 10.75 8.81
CA GLY A 89 17.65 10.47 8.49
C GLY A 89 18.33 9.48 9.45
N ARG A 90 17.62 8.91 10.42
CA ARG A 90 18.13 7.83 11.27
C ARG A 90 17.74 6.46 10.69
N PRO A 91 18.53 5.39 10.97
CA PRO A 91 18.15 4.03 10.60
C PRO A 91 16.81 3.63 11.20
N LEU A 92 16.02 2.84 10.46
CA LEU A 92 14.68 2.40 10.84
C LEU A 92 14.65 1.73 12.23
N ALA A 93 15.67 0.92 12.55
CA ALA A 93 15.79 0.26 13.84
C ALA A 93 15.66 1.24 15.02
N ARG A 94 16.23 2.43 14.93
CA ARG A 94 16.17 3.45 16.00
C ARG A 94 14.76 3.94 16.29
N THR A 95 13.93 4.04 15.25
CA THR A 95 12.51 4.40 15.41
C THR A 95 11.72 3.25 16.02
N LEU A 96 11.95 2.02 15.56
CA LEU A 96 11.23 0.84 16.05
C LEU A 96 11.60 0.47 17.52
N GLU A 97 12.83 0.73 17.93
CA GLU A 97 13.31 0.50 19.31
C GLU A 97 12.85 1.60 20.29
N ASN A 98 12.39 2.74 19.79
CA ASN A 98 11.99 3.86 20.65
C ASN A 98 10.65 3.59 21.35
N ARG A 99 10.70 3.36 22.65
CA ARG A 99 9.52 3.06 23.50
C ARG A 99 8.67 4.28 23.83
N ASN A 100 9.14 5.49 23.52
CA ASN A 100 8.38 6.73 23.72
C ASN A 100 7.43 7.05 22.56
N VAL A 101 7.41 6.22 21.51
CA VAL A 101 6.52 6.38 20.37
C VAL A 101 5.72 5.12 20.10
N THR A 102 4.49 5.29 19.65
CA THR A 102 3.54 4.22 19.32
C THR A 102 3.34 4.15 17.80
N PHE A 103 3.66 3.00 17.24
CA PHE A 103 3.39 2.67 15.84
C PHE A 103 1.91 2.33 15.65
N LEU A 104 1.21 3.04 14.76
CA LEU A 104 -0.14 2.70 14.34
C LEU A 104 -0.07 1.72 13.17
N ARG A 105 -0.35 0.45 13.45
CA ARG A 105 -0.30 -0.63 12.47
C ARG A 105 -1.67 -0.92 11.90
N LYS A 106 -1.77 -0.97 10.56
CA LYS A 106 -2.99 -1.41 9.90
C LYS A 106 -3.10 -2.93 9.93
N ASP A 107 -4.24 -3.45 10.37
CA ASP A 107 -4.47 -4.90 10.45
C ASP A 107 -4.40 -5.57 9.08
N GLY A 108 -3.72 -6.73 9.00
CA GLY A 108 -3.55 -7.49 7.77
C GLY A 108 -2.73 -6.79 6.68
N TYR A 109 -2.12 -5.62 6.95
CA TYR A 109 -1.32 -4.88 5.98
C TYR A 109 0.15 -5.30 6.03
N SER A 110 0.84 -5.21 4.89
CA SER A 110 2.30 -5.39 4.77
C SER A 110 2.92 -4.08 4.29
N TYR A 111 3.98 -3.66 4.93
CA TYR A 111 4.77 -2.46 4.58
C TYR A 111 5.97 -2.78 3.67
N GLY A 112 5.98 -4.00 3.11
CA GLY A 112 7.07 -4.55 2.35
C GLY A 112 8.03 -5.38 3.22
N ARG A 113 8.69 -6.35 2.59
CA ARG A 113 9.47 -7.38 3.29
C ARG A 113 10.45 -6.80 4.30
N TYR A 114 11.24 -5.79 3.91
CA TYR A 114 12.25 -5.21 4.79
C TYR A 114 11.63 -4.63 6.07
N ILE A 115 10.60 -3.78 5.95
CA ILE A 115 9.94 -3.15 7.10
C ILE A 115 9.22 -4.21 7.94
N ASP A 116 8.54 -5.16 7.32
CA ASP A 116 7.84 -6.24 8.01
C ASP A 116 8.81 -7.09 8.85
N ASP A 117 9.98 -7.46 8.29
CA ASP A 117 11.05 -8.19 8.99
C ASP A 117 11.60 -7.36 10.17
N MET A 118 11.78 -6.04 9.96
CA MET A 118 12.24 -5.13 11.02
C MET A 118 11.23 -4.95 12.14
N ILE A 119 9.93 -4.85 11.83
CA ILE A 119 8.84 -4.80 12.83
C ILE A 119 8.84 -6.09 13.65
N LEU A 120 8.98 -7.25 13.01
CA LEU A 120 9.04 -8.54 13.70
C LEU A 120 10.26 -8.62 14.63
N LYS A 121 11.43 -8.18 14.15
CA LYS A 121 12.70 -8.23 14.88
C LYS A 121 12.72 -7.32 16.11
N HIS A 122 12.25 -6.07 15.97
CA HIS A 122 12.37 -5.04 17.02
C HIS A 122 11.12 -4.91 17.88
N ALA A 123 10.00 -5.54 17.51
CA ALA A 123 8.73 -5.56 18.23
C ALA A 123 8.37 -4.18 18.81
N PRO A 124 8.15 -3.14 17.99
CA PRO A 124 7.86 -1.79 18.48
C PRO A 124 6.58 -1.77 19.34
N ARG A 125 6.48 -0.76 20.21
CA ARG A 125 5.19 -0.45 20.82
C ARG A 125 4.21 -0.09 19.70
N GLN A 126 3.05 -0.78 19.64
CA GLN A 126 2.11 -0.63 18.54
C GLN A 126 0.67 -0.69 18.98
N GLU A 127 -0.17 0.04 18.23
CA GLU A 127 -1.62 -0.07 18.25
C GLU A 127 -2.09 -0.60 16.90
N ILE A 128 -3.03 -1.55 16.90
CA ILE A 128 -3.55 -2.17 15.69
C ILE A 128 -4.91 -1.55 15.36
N THR A 129 -5.10 -1.18 14.09
CA THR A 129 -6.35 -0.58 13.62
C THR A 129 -6.81 -1.20 12.30
N THR A 130 -8.11 -1.27 12.11
CA THR A 130 -8.76 -1.60 10.82
C THR A 130 -9.13 -0.34 10.03
N ALA A 131 -8.81 0.84 10.55
CA ALA A 131 -9.12 2.11 9.89
C ALA A 131 -8.40 2.23 8.54
N GLU A 132 -9.07 2.84 7.57
CA GLU A 132 -8.43 3.26 6.33
C GLU A 132 -7.48 4.43 6.56
N ASN A 133 -6.59 4.71 5.60
CA ASN A 133 -5.51 5.70 5.75
C ASN A 133 -6.02 7.07 6.22
N ILE A 134 -7.20 7.50 5.77
CA ILE A 134 -7.81 8.76 6.25
C ILE A 134 -8.18 8.71 7.74
N GLY A 135 -8.63 7.57 8.23
CA GLY A 135 -8.89 7.36 9.66
C GLY A 135 -7.59 7.28 10.46
N MET A 136 -6.55 6.63 9.92
CA MET A 136 -5.22 6.58 10.53
C MET A 136 -4.59 7.98 10.64
N LEU A 137 -4.76 8.82 9.60
CA LEU A 137 -4.30 10.20 9.62
C LEU A 137 -4.97 11.01 10.74
N LYS A 138 -6.27 10.81 10.97
CA LYS A 138 -7.02 11.44 12.07
C LYS A 138 -6.53 10.96 13.44
N ILE A 139 -6.32 9.65 13.62
CA ILE A 139 -5.76 9.07 14.84
C ILE A 139 -4.39 9.70 15.16
N LEU A 140 -3.56 9.90 14.13
CA LEU A 140 -2.27 10.54 14.24
C LEU A 140 -2.41 12.02 14.62
N HIS A 141 -3.28 12.76 13.91
CA HIS A 141 -3.57 14.17 14.17
C HIS A 141 -4.04 14.40 15.62
N ASP A 142 -4.89 13.53 16.14
CA ASP A 142 -5.46 13.59 17.48
C ASP A 142 -4.47 13.13 18.57
N GLY A 143 -3.25 12.70 18.19
CA GLY A 143 -2.20 12.28 19.12
C GLY A 143 -2.44 10.94 19.80
N LEU A 144 -3.32 10.10 19.26
CA LEU A 144 -3.62 8.76 19.78
C LEU A 144 -2.58 7.71 19.38
N ALA A 145 -1.78 8.01 18.38
CA ALA A 145 -0.58 7.27 17.98
C ALA A 145 0.44 8.26 17.42
N ASP A 146 1.69 7.83 17.23
CA ASP A 146 2.80 8.73 16.89
C ASP A 146 3.19 8.69 15.42
N TYR A 147 3.10 7.52 14.78
CA TYR A 147 3.45 7.36 13.37
C TYR A 147 2.81 6.11 12.75
N PHE A 148 2.71 6.11 11.41
CA PHE A 148 2.44 4.92 10.62
C PHE A 148 3.27 4.94 9.32
N PHE A 149 3.53 3.74 8.75
CA PHE A 149 4.26 3.63 7.49
C PHE A 149 3.33 3.80 6.29
N ILE A 150 3.80 4.57 5.31
CA ILE A 150 3.10 4.87 4.05
C ILE A 150 4.14 5.24 2.99
N SER A 151 3.82 5.11 1.69
CA SER A 151 4.69 5.69 0.64
C SER A 151 4.61 7.20 0.65
N GLU A 152 5.67 7.87 0.22
CA GLU A 152 5.74 9.34 0.25
C GLU A 152 4.64 9.98 -0.61
N GLU A 153 4.40 9.43 -1.80
CA GLU A 153 3.34 9.92 -2.69
C GLU A 153 1.95 9.74 -2.10
N GLU A 154 1.72 8.58 -1.50
CA GLU A 154 0.43 8.26 -0.87
C GLU A 154 0.17 9.16 0.36
N ALA A 155 1.23 9.50 1.11
CA ALA A 155 1.16 10.43 2.23
C ALA A 155 0.81 11.84 1.77
N ALA A 156 1.47 12.34 0.72
CA ALA A 156 1.21 13.66 0.17
C ALA A 156 -0.23 13.80 -0.33
N GLU A 157 -0.71 12.82 -1.09
CA GLU A 157 -2.09 12.78 -1.58
C GLU A 157 -3.11 12.68 -0.43
N LEU A 158 -2.80 11.87 0.58
CA LEU A 158 -3.65 11.70 1.76
C LEU A 158 -3.82 13.01 2.54
N ILE A 159 -2.73 13.72 2.80
CA ILE A 159 -2.76 15.02 3.47
C ILE A 159 -3.54 16.03 2.64
N HIS A 160 -3.26 16.12 1.33
CA HIS A 160 -3.94 17.04 0.43
C HIS A 160 -5.47 16.82 0.42
N THR A 161 -5.91 15.57 0.36
CA THR A 161 -7.34 15.24 0.30
C THR A 161 -8.04 15.26 1.65
N SER A 162 -7.30 15.26 2.76
CA SER A 162 -7.86 15.26 4.12
C SER A 162 -8.45 16.60 4.54
N GLY A 163 -8.00 17.69 3.95
CA GLY A 163 -8.32 19.06 4.38
C GLY A 163 -7.55 19.51 5.64
N LEU A 164 -6.62 18.71 6.16
CA LEU A 164 -5.75 19.08 7.26
C LEU A 164 -4.56 19.90 6.75
N LEU A 165 -3.99 20.73 7.63
CA LEU A 165 -2.82 21.54 7.29
C LEU A 165 -1.58 20.65 7.12
N ALA A 166 -0.88 20.83 6.02
CA ALA A 166 0.28 20.01 5.69
C ALA A 166 1.44 20.14 6.68
N ASP A 167 1.63 21.31 7.27
CA ASP A 167 2.65 21.60 8.28
C ASP A 167 2.39 20.93 9.64
N THR A 168 1.20 20.35 9.84
CA THR A 168 0.89 19.52 11.00
C THR A 168 1.64 18.19 10.97
N PHE A 169 2.13 17.77 9.80
CA PHE A 169 2.76 16.47 9.60
C PHE A 169 4.22 16.60 9.14
N GLN A 170 5.00 15.57 9.44
CA GLN A 170 6.37 15.42 8.96
C GLN A 170 6.60 14.03 8.35
N PHE A 171 7.48 13.97 7.37
CA PHE A 171 7.92 12.76 6.69
C PHE A 171 9.24 12.30 7.29
N ILE A 172 9.23 11.19 8.00
CA ILE A 172 10.42 10.57 8.58
C ILE A 172 11.00 9.59 7.56
N ARG A 173 12.10 9.97 6.93
CA ARG A 173 12.81 9.14 5.94
C ARG A 173 13.91 8.35 6.60
N PHE A 174 14.14 7.14 6.13
CA PHE A 174 15.11 6.19 6.66
C PHE A 174 16.14 5.85 5.59
N PRO A 175 17.46 6.05 5.83
CA PRO A 175 18.50 5.82 4.82
C PRO A 175 18.70 4.33 4.48
N ASP A 176 18.21 3.44 5.34
CA ASP A 176 18.33 1.98 5.22
C ASP A 176 17.07 1.31 4.68
N VAL A 177 15.96 2.05 4.46
CA VAL A 177 14.76 1.50 3.82
C VAL A 177 14.96 1.46 2.31
N PRO A 178 14.82 0.28 1.68
CA PRO A 178 14.98 0.14 0.24
C PRO A 178 14.00 1.01 -0.55
N GLU A 179 14.45 1.54 -1.67
CA GLU A 179 13.57 2.21 -2.63
C GLU A 179 12.63 1.22 -3.31
N GLY A 180 11.41 1.68 -3.59
CA GLY A 180 10.57 1.11 -4.61
C GLY A 180 9.95 -0.24 -4.32
N ASN A 181 9.07 -0.35 -3.34
CA ASN A 181 8.21 -1.53 -3.25
C ASN A 181 7.29 -1.64 -4.48
N LYS A 182 7.33 -2.81 -5.14
CA LYS A 182 6.45 -3.08 -6.28
C LYS A 182 5.04 -3.39 -5.80
N ARG A 183 4.04 -2.81 -6.47
CA ARG A 183 2.62 -3.08 -6.25
C ARG A 183 2.05 -3.92 -7.37
N TYR A 184 1.08 -4.76 -7.02
CA TYR A 184 0.54 -5.80 -7.87
C TYR A 184 -0.99 -5.80 -7.84
N LEU A 185 -1.58 -6.47 -8.82
CA LEU A 185 -2.94 -6.95 -8.78
C LEU A 185 -2.95 -8.33 -8.12
N LEU A 186 -3.91 -8.57 -7.23
CA LEU A 186 -4.15 -9.88 -6.63
C LEU A 186 -5.50 -10.39 -7.12
N PHE A 187 -5.44 -11.39 -7.97
CA PHE A 187 -6.64 -12.07 -8.45
C PHE A 187 -7.06 -13.21 -7.51
N SER A 188 -8.36 -13.41 -7.39
CA SER A 188 -8.89 -14.65 -6.84
C SER A 188 -8.36 -15.85 -7.63
N ARG A 189 -8.10 -16.97 -6.97
CA ARG A 189 -7.64 -18.21 -7.63
C ARG A 189 -8.67 -18.80 -8.60
N SER A 190 -9.95 -18.48 -8.42
CA SER A 190 -11.02 -18.84 -9.35
C SER A 190 -11.05 -18.00 -10.62
N THR A 191 -10.27 -16.91 -10.69
CA THR A 191 -10.17 -16.09 -11.89
C THR A 191 -9.58 -16.90 -13.04
N ASP A 192 -10.23 -16.86 -14.21
CA ASP A 192 -9.73 -17.55 -15.41
C ASP A 192 -8.31 -17.10 -15.74
N LYS A 193 -7.40 -18.05 -15.85
CA LYS A 193 -5.99 -17.79 -16.16
C LYS A 193 -5.82 -16.93 -17.40
N ARG A 194 -6.68 -17.08 -18.42
CA ARG A 194 -6.65 -16.27 -19.66
C ARG A 194 -6.87 -14.78 -19.37
N ILE A 195 -7.64 -14.43 -18.34
CA ILE A 195 -7.84 -13.04 -17.92
C ILE A 195 -6.53 -12.51 -17.32
N VAL A 196 -5.92 -13.26 -16.41
CA VAL A 196 -4.65 -12.90 -15.78
C VAL A 196 -3.56 -12.71 -16.84
N ASP A 197 -3.39 -13.67 -17.74
CA ASP A 197 -2.38 -13.63 -18.81
C ASP A 197 -2.57 -12.41 -19.73
N ARG A 198 -3.83 -12.07 -20.09
CA ARG A 198 -4.14 -10.89 -20.92
C ARG A 198 -3.81 -9.58 -20.19
N VAL A 199 -4.12 -9.50 -18.90
CA VAL A 199 -3.78 -8.32 -18.09
C VAL A 199 -2.28 -8.20 -17.94
N ASP A 200 -1.55 -9.28 -17.72
CA ASP A 200 -0.09 -9.28 -17.61
C ASP A 200 0.58 -8.84 -18.92
N ALA A 201 0.13 -9.34 -20.05
CA ALA A 201 0.62 -8.89 -21.36
C ALA A 201 0.36 -7.38 -21.59
N ALA A 202 -0.81 -6.89 -21.16
CA ALA A 202 -1.15 -5.47 -21.25
C ALA A 202 -0.30 -4.60 -20.31
N ILE A 203 -0.02 -5.06 -19.08
CA ILE A 203 0.88 -4.37 -18.12
C ILE A 203 2.26 -4.20 -18.76
N VAL A 204 2.84 -5.26 -19.33
CA VAL A 204 4.16 -5.19 -20.00
C VAL A 204 4.14 -4.17 -21.13
N LYS A 205 3.10 -4.21 -21.98
CA LYS A 205 2.94 -3.27 -23.11
C LYS A 205 2.84 -1.81 -22.65
N VAL A 206 2.02 -1.55 -21.63
CA VAL A 206 1.80 -0.19 -21.11
C VAL A 206 3.05 0.34 -20.43
N ARG A 207 3.79 -0.49 -19.67
CA ARG A 207 5.07 -0.10 -19.05
C ARG A 207 6.17 0.17 -20.09
N GLY A 208 6.26 -0.64 -21.14
CA GLY A 208 7.21 -0.43 -22.22
C GLY A 208 6.93 0.83 -23.06
N ALA A 209 5.70 1.36 -23.01
CA ALA A 209 5.27 2.57 -23.72
C ALA A 209 5.43 3.88 -22.91
N GLY A 210 6.10 3.87 -21.71
CA GLY A 210 6.42 5.12 -21.02
C GLY A 210 5.85 5.28 -19.59
N LEU A 211 5.74 4.22 -18.82
CA LEU A 211 5.67 4.32 -17.36
C LEU A 211 7.09 4.34 -16.76
N THR A 212 7.95 5.22 -17.27
CA THR A 212 9.07 5.74 -16.48
C THR A 212 8.46 6.70 -15.47
N SER A 213 8.89 6.55 -14.20
CA SER A 213 8.65 7.44 -13.08
C SER A 213 8.47 8.89 -13.56
N ALA A 214 7.45 9.57 -13.07
CA ALA A 214 7.38 11.02 -13.14
C ALA A 214 8.68 11.58 -12.55
N GLU A 215 9.44 12.30 -13.39
CA GLU A 215 10.51 13.20 -12.96
C GLU A 215 9.96 14.31 -12.04
#